data_d432204e8591e9323f5eb7cc8d2865f0
#
_entry.id   d432204e8591e9323f5eb7cc8d2865f0
#
_cell.length_a   1.000
_cell.length_b   1.000
_cell.length_c   1.000
_cell.angle_alpha   90.00
_cell.angle_beta   90.00
_cell.angle_gamma   90.00
#
_symmetry.space_group_name_H-M   'P 1'
#
loop_
_entity.id
_entity.type
_entity.pdbx_description
1 polymer ?
#
loop_
_entity_poly.entity_id
_entity_poly.type
_entity_poly.pdbx_seq_one_letter_code
_entity_poly.pdbx_strand_id
1 'polypeptide(L)' 'MSIQAHLADLERQHQALEDELNEALAHPSTDDLKVAELKRRKLYVKDEIRRLRQGSSVH' A
#
# COMPACT_ATOMS: atom_id res chain seq x y z
N MET A 1 9.18 -11.58 15.49
CA MET A 1 8.27 -11.60 14.34
C MET A 1 8.99 -12.04 13.11
N SER A 2 8.35 -12.82 12.31
CA SER A 2 9.00 -13.28 11.10
C SER A 2 8.78 -12.28 9.97
N ILE A 3 9.66 -12.35 8.99
CA ILE A 3 9.54 -11.51 7.81
C ILE A 3 8.24 -11.82 7.07
N GLN A 4 7.83 -13.08 7.09
CA GLN A 4 6.60 -13.46 6.41
C GLN A 4 5.38 -12.85 7.07
N ALA A 5 5.37 -12.77 8.39
CA ALA A 5 4.26 -12.14 9.09
C ALA A 5 4.20 -10.65 8.78
N HIS A 6 5.36 -10.02 8.74
CA HIS A 6 5.43 -8.61 8.42
C HIS A 6 4.99 -8.35 6.98
N LEU A 7 5.42 -9.22 6.06
CA LEU A 7 5.04 -9.10 4.66
C LEU A 7 3.53 -9.26 4.50
N ALA A 8 2.95 -10.25 5.18
CA ALA A 8 1.51 -10.47 5.11
C ALA A 8 0.74 -9.24 5.61
N ASP A 9 1.25 -8.62 6.66
CA ASP A 9 0.63 -7.43 7.21
C ASP A 9 0.68 -6.27 6.21
N LEU A 10 1.82 -6.09 5.57
CA LEU A 10 1.96 -5.07 4.54
C LEU A 10 1.04 -5.32 3.36
N GLU A 11 0.91 -6.56 2.95
CA GLU A 11 0.02 -6.91 1.85
C GLU A 11 -1.43 -6.60 2.20
N ARG A 12 -1.80 -6.85 3.45
CA ARG A 12 -3.14 -6.51 3.92
C ARG A 12 -3.36 -5.01 3.90
N GLN A 13 -2.37 -4.24 4.34
CA GLN A 13 -2.45 -2.79 4.29
C GLN A 13 -2.57 -2.29 2.86
N HIS A 14 -1.82 -2.88 1.97
CA HIS A 14 -1.88 -2.51 0.56
C HIS A 14 -3.28 -2.74 0.00
N GLN A 15 -3.86 -3.89 0.31
CA GLN A 15 -5.20 -4.20 -0.15
C GLN A 15 -6.23 -3.22 0.41
N ALA A 16 -6.10 -2.89 1.69
CA ALA A 16 -7.04 -1.94 2.31
C ALA A 16 -6.93 -0.56 1.66
N LEU A 17 -5.71 -0.13 1.38
CA LEU A 17 -5.51 1.16 0.73
C LEU A 17 -6.06 1.15 -0.69
N GLU A 18 -5.91 0.04 -1.38
CA GLU A 18 -6.44 -0.09 -2.73
C GLU A 18 -7.96 0.00 -2.72
N ASP A 19 -8.59 -0.67 -1.76
CA ASP A 19 -10.05 -0.62 -1.63
C ASP A 19 -10.52 0.80 -1.31
N GLU A 20 -9.82 1.46 -0.42
CA GLU A 20 -10.14 2.84 -0.07
C GLU A 20 -10.00 3.76 -1.28
N LEU A 21 -8.94 3.57 -2.03
CA LEU A 21 -8.70 4.38 -3.22
C LEU A 21 -9.80 4.17 -4.25
N ASN A 22 -10.17 2.92 -4.48
CA ASN A 22 -11.24 2.60 -5.43
C ASN A 22 -12.54 3.23 -5.01
N GLU A 23 -12.83 3.20 -3.73
CA GLU A 23 -14.05 3.80 -3.22
C GLU A 23 -14.01 5.32 -3.38
N ALA A 24 -12.86 5.92 -3.10
CA ALA A 24 -12.72 7.36 -3.25
C ALA A 24 -12.90 7.77 -4.71
N LEU A 25 -12.35 6.99 -5.62
CA LEU A 25 -12.49 7.30 -7.05
C LEU A 25 -13.91 7.12 -7.54
N ALA A 26 -14.68 6.25 -6.89
CA ALA A 26 -16.07 6.04 -7.25
C ALA A 26 -16.99 7.16 -6.76
N HIS A 27 -16.51 7.99 -5.85
CA HIS A 27 -17.29 9.09 -5.30
C HIS A 27 -16.74 10.42 -5.84
N PRO A 28 -17.45 11.06 -6.75
CA PRO A 28 -16.94 12.31 -7.36
C PRO A 28 -16.74 13.44 -6.36
N SER A 29 -17.39 13.34 -5.21
CA SER A 29 -17.24 14.38 -4.20
C SER A 29 -15.99 14.21 -3.35
N THR A 30 -15.22 13.15 -3.57
CA THR A 30 -14.02 12.93 -2.78
C THR A 30 -12.96 13.97 -3.15
N ASP A 31 -12.32 14.50 -2.13
CA ASP A 31 -11.30 15.52 -2.29
C ASP A 31 -10.09 14.96 -3.05
N ASP A 32 -9.59 15.74 -3.98
CA ASP A 32 -8.40 15.35 -4.74
C ASP A 32 -7.20 15.13 -3.84
N LEU A 33 -7.12 15.91 -2.77
CA LEU A 33 -6.05 15.75 -1.80
C LEU A 33 -6.08 14.37 -1.17
N LYS A 34 -7.27 13.92 -0.84
CA LYS A 34 -7.42 12.61 -0.23
C LYS A 34 -7.02 11.51 -1.21
N VAL A 35 -7.44 11.64 -2.44
CA VAL A 35 -7.08 10.67 -3.47
C VAL A 35 -5.56 10.62 -3.63
N ALA A 36 -4.92 11.76 -3.70
CA ALA A 36 -3.47 11.81 -3.83
C ALA A 36 -2.77 11.20 -2.64
N GLU A 37 -3.30 11.43 -1.44
CA GLU A 37 -2.74 10.86 -0.23
C GLU A 37 -2.84 9.34 -0.23
N LEU A 38 -3.98 8.82 -0.64
CA LEU A 38 -4.17 7.38 -0.71
C LEU A 38 -3.23 6.74 -1.73
N LYS A 39 -3.06 7.40 -2.86
CA LYS A 39 -2.13 6.91 -3.88
C LYS A 39 -0.70 6.87 -3.35
N ARG A 40 -0.33 7.90 -2.61
CA ARG A 40 1.02 7.97 -2.03
C ARG A 40 1.24 6.86 -1.01
N ARG A 41 0.25 6.63 -0.14
CA ARG A 41 0.35 5.57 0.84
C ARG A 41 0.44 4.20 0.18
N LYS A 42 -0.34 4.02 -0.86
CA LYS A 42 -0.32 2.76 -1.60
C LYS A 42 1.07 2.51 -2.18
N LEU A 43 1.67 3.53 -2.76
CA LEU A 43 3.02 3.40 -3.29
C LEU A 43 4.03 3.09 -2.21
N TYR A 44 3.87 3.72 -1.06
CA TYR A 44 4.76 3.51 0.06
C TYR A 44 4.75 2.05 0.52
N VAL A 45 3.54 1.52 0.72
CA VAL A 45 3.40 0.14 1.16
C VAL A 45 3.91 -0.82 0.10
N LYS A 46 3.60 -0.54 -1.16
CA LYS A 46 4.07 -1.36 -2.25
C LYS A 46 5.60 -1.40 -2.29
N ASP A 47 6.24 -0.27 -2.07
CA ASP A 47 7.68 -0.19 -2.06
C ASP A 47 8.27 -1.01 -0.91
N GLU A 48 7.63 -0.95 0.25
CA GLU A 48 8.05 -1.74 1.39
C GLU A 48 7.95 -3.23 1.11
N ILE A 49 6.86 -3.64 0.49
CA ILE A 49 6.69 -5.04 0.13
C ILE A 49 7.80 -5.48 -0.82
N ARG A 50 8.08 -4.65 -1.80
CA ARG A 50 9.12 -4.96 -2.76
C ARG A 50 10.48 -5.08 -2.08
N ARG A 51 10.77 -4.18 -1.17
CA ARG A 51 12.03 -4.22 -0.45
C ARG A 51 12.17 -5.49 0.37
N LEU A 52 11.11 -5.88 1.05
CA LEU A 52 11.15 -7.09 1.84
C LEU A 52 11.36 -8.32 1.00
N ARG A 53 10.73 -8.35 -0.15
CA ARG A 53 10.88 -9.49 -1.05
C ARG A 53 12.27 -9.59 -1.62
N GLN A 54 12.91 -8.48 -1.87
CA GLN A 54 14.24 -8.45 -2.44
C GLN A 54 15.32 -8.28 -1.40
N GLY A 55 14.92 -7.97 -0.20
CA GLY A 55 15.85 -7.51 0.81
C GLY A 55 16.96 -8.44 1.09
N SER A 56 16.67 -9.70 1.14
CA SER A 56 17.69 -10.64 1.49
C SER A 56 18.62 -10.94 0.34
N SER A 57 18.26 -10.56 -0.85
CA SER A 57 19.11 -10.84 -2.00
C SER A 57 19.93 -9.65 -2.42
N VAL A 58 19.96 -8.65 -1.66
CA VAL A 58 20.64 -7.50 -2.01
C VAL A 58 22.01 -7.62 -2.12
N HIS A 59 22.43 -7.29 -3.06
CA HIS A 59 23.66 -7.13 -3.31
C HIS A 59 24.54 -6.70 -2.53
#